data_091dcef1bda6302b11c9b82bd9f155e7
#
_entry.id   091dcef1bda6302b11c9b82bd9f155e7
#
_cell.length_a   1.000
_cell.length_b   1.000
_cell.length_c   1.000
_cell.angle_alpha   90.00
_cell.angle_beta   90.00
_cell.angle_gamma   90.00
#
_symmetry.space_group_name_H-M   'P 1'
#
loop_
_entity.id
_entity.type
_entity.pdbx_description
1 polymer ?
#
loop_
_entity_poly.entity_id
_entity_poly.type
_entity_poly.pdbx_seq_one_letter_code
_entity_poly.pdbx_strand_id
1 'polypeptide(L)'
;MRTRKKINVAILFGGKSAEHEVSLRSAKNVYEAINKDKYNPILIGIDPTGKWRLAEDARVLIEGTSSRGIGTLGSREVTFAPEGYGEILPLAAGTVGSIDVAFPILHGPMGEDGTVQGLLKLAQIPFVGASVLGSAVGMDKDVMKRLLRDAGIPVAKFLALEADDPIPEFSEVQERLGLPVFVKPANMGSSVGVSKVLTAGEYREAVALAFSFDVKILVEEFVLGRELECAVLGNRQPAVSVVGEIRPSHEFYSYEAKYLDENGAVLEIPAKISEAETQRVQDLALRSFRVLACEGMGRVDLFLRPDGQILVNEINTIPGFTKISMYPKLWECSGVSYSELIDRLIGLAMERFEKEKRLKTRY
;
A
#
# COMPACT_ATOMS: atom_id res chain seq x y z
N MET A 1 -14.70 -17.67 35.03
CA MET A 1 -14.25 -17.55 33.62
C MET A 1 -12.88 -16.87 33.65
N ARG A 2 -11.80 -17.52 33.16
CA ARG A 2 -10.50 -16.84 32.98
C ARG A 2 -10.71 -15.79 31.86
N THR A 3 -10.61 -14.51 32.16
CA THR A 3 -10.56 -13.46 31.15
C THR A 3 -9.37 -13.74 30.24
N ARG A 4 -9.64 -14.05 28.97
CA ARG A 4 -8.61 -14.28 27.97
C ARG A 4 -7.82 -12.95 27.82
N LYS A 5 -6.52 -12.98 28.00
CA LYS A 5 -5.67 -11.79 27.85
C LYS A 5 -5.87 -11.24 26.45
N LYS A 6 -6.20 -9.94 26.33
CA LYS A 6 -6.34 -9.28 25.04
C LYS A 6 -4.96 -9.22 24.34
N ILE A 7 -4.99 -9.27 23.02
CA ILE A 7 -3.80 -9.12 22.16
C ILE A 7 -3.53 -7.62 21.99
N ASN A 8 -2.30 -7.18 22.30
CA ASN A 8 -1.86 -5.81 22.10
C ASN A 8 -1.51 -5.58 20.63
N VAL A 9 -2.27 -4.74 19.94
CA VAL A 9 -2.10 -4.42 18.51
C VAL A 9 -1.56 -3.00 18.38
N ALA A 10 -0.32 -2.85 17.92
CA ALA A 10 0.21 -1.53 17.60
C ALA A 10 -0.31 -1.08 16.23
N ILE A 11 -1.13 -0.06 16.19
CA ILE A 11 -1.52 0.63 14.96
C ILE A 11 -0.44 1.67 14.66
N LEU A 12 0.33 1.45 13.58
CA LEU A 12 1.39 2.35 13.13
C LEU A 12 0.83 3.26 12.04
N PHE A 13 0.93 4.57 12.20
CA PHE A 13 0.31 5.53 11.30
C PHE A 13 1.10 6.83 11.15
N GLY A 14 0.76 7.64 10.15
CA GLY A 14 1.45 8.87 9.79
C GLY A 14 2.55 8.59 8.77
N GLY A 15 3.79 8.89 9.12
CA GLY A 15 4.98 8.65 8.28
C GLY A 15 5.50 9.90 7.57
N LYS A 16 6.74 9.80 7.09
CA LYS A 16 7.41 10.83 6.29
C LYS A 16 7.05 10.62 4.80
N SER A 17 5.80 10.88 4.46
CA SER A 17 5.24 10.63 3.13
C SER A 17 4.22 11.71 2.79
N ALA A 18 4.02 11.94 1.48
CA ALA A 18 2.95 12.80 0.98
C ALA A 18 1.54 12.27 1.38
N GLU A 19 1.44 10.99 1.73
CA GLU A 19 0.20 10.31 2.12
C GLU A 19 -0.04 10.29 3.64
N HIS A 20 0.70 11.11 4.42
CA HIS A 20 0.61 11.21 5.88
C HIS A 20 -0.84 11.33 6.38
N GLU A 21 -1.61 12.25 5.82
CA GLU A 21 -3.00 12.52 6.22
C GLU A 21 -3.95 11.34 5.90
N VAL A 22 -3.69 10.63 4.80
CA VAL A 22 -4.47 9.43 4.42
C VAL A 22 -4.24 8.32 5.44
N SER A 23 -3.00 8.18 5.91
CA SER A 23 -2.61 7.24 6.96
C SER A 23 -3.33 7.53 8.28
N LEU A 24 -3.41 8.78 8.70
CA LEU A 24 -4.15 9.20 9.90
C LEU A 24 -5.64 8.80 9.83
N ARG A 25 -6.29 9.10 8.70
CA ARG A 25 -7.71 8.76 8.48
C ARG A 25 -7.92 7.24 8.47
N SER A 26 -7.04 6.50 7.81
CA SER A 26 -7.08 5.03 7.77
C SER A 26 -6.90 4.43 9.16
N ALA A 27 -5.93 4.91 9.93
CA ALA A 27 -5.69 4.45 11.30
C ALA A 27 -6.87 4.72 12.23
N LYS A 28 -7.53 5.87 12.09
CA LYS A 28 -8.77 6.18 12.81
C LYS A 28 -9.85 5.14 12.56
N ASN A 29 -10.08 4.79 11.29
CA ASN A 29 -11.10 3.81 10.94
C ASN A 29 -10.77 2.41 11.46
N VAL A 30 -9.50 2.00 11.39
CA VAL A 30 -9.03 0.72 11.98
C VAL A 30 -9.22 0.74 13.49
N TYR A 31 -8.84 1.82 14.18
CA TYR A 31 -9.02 1.96 15.63
C TYR A 31 -10.49 1.90 16.06
N GLU A 32 -11.39 2.53 15.29
CA GLU A 32 -12.83 2.50 15.57
C GLU A 32 -13.43 1.11 15.37
N ALA A 33 -13.01 0.39 14.32
CA ALA A 33 -13.60 -0.87 13.88
C ALA A 33 -12.97 -2.13 14.49
N ILE A 34 -11.78 -2.05 15.03
CA ILE A 34 -11.09 -3.19 15.65
C ILE A 34 -11.90 -3.74 16.83
N ASN A 35 -12.03 -5.06 16.93
CA ASN A 35 -12.76 -5.71 18.01
C ASN A 35 -12.05 -5.54 19.36
N LYS A 36 -12.51 -4.58 20.17
CA LYS A 36 -11.90 -4.23 21.46
C LYS A 36 -12.13 -5.27 22.56
N ASP A 37 -12.95 -6.29 22.33
CA ASP A 37 -13.07 -7.42 23.25
C ASP A 37 -11.92 -8.41 23.09
N LYS A 38 -11.38 -8.55 21.87
CA LYS A 38 -10.24 -9.40 21.52
C LYS A 38 -8.90 -8.66 21.61
N TYR A 39 -8.87 -7.39 21.21
CA TYR A 39 -7.66 -6.61 20.99
C TYR A 39 -7.59 -5.39 21.90
N ASN A 40 -6.36 -5.03 22.25
CA ASN A 40 -6.02 -3.78 22.91
C ASN A 40 -5.20 -2.92 21.94
N PRO A 41 -5.81 -1.93 21.25
CA PRO A 41 -5.10 -1.10 20.29
C PRO A 41 -4.16 -0.12 20.99
N ILE A 42 -2.89 -0.11 20.56
CA ILE A 42 -1.84 0.82 20.99
C ILE A 42 -1.50 1.70 19.78
N LEU A 43 -1.57 3.01 19.95
CA LEU A 43 -1.38 3.97 18.87
C LEU A 43 0.06 4.45 18.84
N ILE A 44 0.77 4.21 17.73
CA ILE A 44 2.13 4.70 17.50
C ILE A 44 2.13 5.54 16.23
N GLY A 45 2.20 6.86 16.38
CA GLY A 45 2.27 7.81 15.30
C GLY A 45 3.71 8.07 14.86
N ILE A 46 3.95 8.16 13.56
CA ILE A 46 5.21 8.60 12.97
C ILE A 46 4.98 10.00 12.44
N ASP A 47 5.69 10.98 12.99
CA ASP A 47 5.52 12.36 12.56
C ASP A 47 6.20 12.63 11.19
N PRO A 48 5.94 13.78 10.53
CA PRO A 48 6.54 14.09 9.22
C PRO A 48 8.08 14.19 9.23
N THR A 49 8.71 14.27 10.42
CA THR A 49 10.19 14.20 10.54
C THR A 49 10.71 12.77 10.64
N GLY A 50 9.82 11.78 10.78
CA GLY A 50 10.16 10.37 10.93
C GLY A 50 10.30 9.89 12.37
N LYS A 51 9.96 10.69 13.38
CA LYS A 51 10.01 10.28 14.78
C LYS A 51 8.79 9.46 15.17
N TRP A 52 9.03 8.37 15.87
CA TRP A 52 7.99 7.47 16.35
C TRP A 52 7.52 7.91 17.73
N ARG A 53 6.22 8.05 17.91
CA ARG A 53 5.60 8.56 19.13
C ARG A 53 4.47 7.65 19.59
N LEU A 54 4.56 7.19 20.84
CA LEU A 54 3.46 6.51 21.49
C LEU A 54 2.41 7.55 21.89
N ALA A 55 1.21 7.41 21.36
CA ALA A 55 0.09 8.28 21.72
C ALA A 55 -0.58 7.77 23.00
N GLU A 56 -0.80 8.67 23.96
CA GLU A 56 -1.47 8.34 25.21
C GLU A 56 -3.00 8.25 25.02
N ASP A 57 -3.54 8.87 23.95
CA ASP A 57 -4.97 9.01 23.73
C ASP A 57 -5.32 8.93 22.24
N ALA A 58 -6.50 8.39 21.92
CA ALA A 58 -7.04 8.32 20.56
C ALA A 58 -7.37 9.72 19.96
N ARG A 59 -7.35 10.79 20.75
CA ARG A 59 -7.50 12.17 20.24
C ARG A 59 -6.46 12.54 19.19
N VAL A 60 -5.27 11.92 19.24
CA VAL A 60 -4.24 12.08 18.21
C VAL A 60 -4.75 11.78 16.81
N LEU A 61 -5.66 10.83 16.65
CA LEU A 61 -6.28 10.46 15.37
C LEU A 61 -7.37 11.43 14.91
N ILE A 62 -7.89 12.24 15.82
CA ILE A 62 -8.97 13.20 15.56
C ILE A 62 -8.37 14.59 15.32
N GLU A 63 -7.42 15.00 16.15
CA GLU A 63 -6.79 16.32 16.15
C GLU A 63 -5.52 16.35 15.27
N GLY A 64 -4.91 15.21 15.03
CA GLY A 64 -3.69 15.03 14.23
C GLY A 64 -3.85 15.27 12.73
N THR A 65 -5.07 15.54 12.25
CA THR A 65 -5.34 15.99 10.86
C THR A 65 -4.78 17.38 10.53
N SER A 66 -4.21 18.07 11.52
CA SER A 66 -3.35 19.22 11.27
C SER A 66 -1.89 18.83 11.47
N SER A 67 -1.00 19.25 10.58
CA SER A 67 0.45 18.97 10.56
C SER A 67 1.22 19.21 11.88
N ARG A 68 0.56 19.71 12.90
CA ARG A 68 1.05 19.93 14.27
C ARG A 68 0.64 18.84 15.28
N GLY A 69 -0.29 17.93 14.93
CA GLY A 69 -1.01 17.11 15.92
C GLY A 69 -0.21 16.01 16.60
N ILE A 70 0.59 15.22 15.86
CA ILE A 70 1.31 14.08 16.44
C ILE A 70 2.40 14.54 17.44
N GLY A 71 2.98 15.71 17.24
CA GLY A 71 4.05 16.27 18.11
C GLY A 71 3.59 16.94 19.39
N THR A 72 2.30 17.32 19.52
CA THR A 72 1.79 18.19 20.59
C THR A 72 1.01 17.49 21.70
N LEU A 73 0.56 16.25 21.47
CA LEU A 73 -0.29 15.50 22.42
C LEU A 73 0.55 14.53 23.26
N GLY A 74 1.20 15.00 24.33
CA GLY A 74 1.75 14.19 25.44
C GLY A 74 2.51 12.90 25.06
N SER A 75 3.05 12.83 23.83
CA SER A 75 3.57 11.63 23.23
C SER A 75 5.02 11.37 23.60
N ARG A 76 5.33 10.13 24.03
CA ARG A 76 6.71 9.69 24.28
C ARG A 76 7.36 9.24 22.99
N GLU A 77 8.58 9.66 22.71
CA GLU A 77 9.39 9.10 21.63
C GLU A 77 9.75 7.66 21.96
N VAL A 78 9.49 6.74 21.01
CA VAL A 78 9.67 5.30 21.19
C VAL A 78 10.36 4.67 19.99
N THR A 79 10.87 3.46 20.20
CA THR A 79 11.41 2.61 19.15
C THR A 79 11.19 1.13 19.51
N PHE A 80 11.55 0.22 18.58
CA PHE A 80 11.64 -1.21 18.81
C PHE A 80 13.09 -1.65 18.72
N ALA A 81 13.53 -2.49 19.66
CA ALA A 81 14.86 -3.08 19.60
C ALA A 81 14.86 -4.35 18.71
N PRO A 82 15.96 -4.62 17.97
CA PRO A 82 16.19 -5.94 17.41
C PRO A 82 16.10 -7.02 18.50
N GLU A 83 15.47 -8.16 18.19
CA GLU A 83 15.21 -9.26 19.14
C GLU A 83 14.40 -8.84 20.38
N GLY A 84 13.70 -7.70 20.33
CA GLY A 84 12.93 -7.15 21.47
C GLY A 84 11.57 -7.81 21.70
N TYR A 85 11.13 -8.69 20.80
CA TYR A 85 9.86 -9.43 20.91
C TYR A 85 8.64 -8.56 21.24
N GLY A 86 8.59 -7.38 20.60
CA GLY A 86 7.50 -6.42 20.77
C GLY A 86 7.65 -5.45 21.94
N GLU A 87 8.79 -5.44 22.63
CA GLU A 87 9.05 -4.44 23.66
C GLU A 87 9.14 -3.04 23.05
N ILE A 88 8.33 -2.11 23.58
CA ILE A 88 8.37 -0.70 23.22
C ILE A 88 9.40 -0.01 24.10
N LEU A 89 10.48 0.47 23.49
CA LEU A 89 11.54 1.19 24.19
C LEU A 89 11.29 2.70 24.11
N PRO A 90 11.13 3.39 25.25
CA PRO A 90 11.14 4.84 25.28
C PRO A 90 12.56 5.34 25.03
N LEU A 91 12.71 6.45 24.27
CA LEU A 91 14.00 7.15 24.10
C LEU A 91 14.36 7.98 25.34
N ALA A 92 13.40 8.21 26.23
CA ALA A 92 13.61 8.77 27.57
C ALA A 92 13.37 7.70 28.64
N ALA A 93 13.80 7.93 29.87
CA ALA A 93 13.66 6.95 30.97
C ALA A 93 12.20 6.54 31.21
N GLY A 94 11.98 5.23 31.46
CA GLY A 94 10.68 4.65 31.80
C GLY A 94 10.44 3.31 31.10
N THR A 95 9.33 2.66 31.42
CA THR A 95 8.80 1.47 30.74
C THR A 95 7.49 1.81 30.05
N VAL A 96 7.25 1.24 28.88
CA VAL A 96 6.07 1.56 28.06
C VAL A 96 5.14 0.36 27.85
N GLY A 97 5.69 -0.84 27.86
CA GLY A 97 4.94 -2.08 27.62
C GLY A 97 5.40 -2.82 26.38
N SER A 98 4.59 -3.76 25.93
CA SER A 98 4.89 -4.58 24.76
C SER A 98 3.68 -4.72 23.86
N ILE A 99 3.92 -5.02 22.60
CA ILE A 99 2.91 -5.34 21.58
C ILE A 99 3.04 -6.82 21.20
N ASP A 100 1.93 -7.41 20.79
CA ASP A 100 1.89 -8.78 20.30
C ASP A 100 1.90 -8.83 18.76
N VAL A 101 1.39 -7.78 18.11
CA VAL A 101 1.35 -7.64 16.64
C VAL A 101 1.31 -6.16 16.23
N ALA A 102 1.94 -5.82 15.12
CA ALA A 102 1.85 -4.50 14.51
C ALA A 102 0.86 -4.50 13.33
N PHE A 103 0.08 -3.43 13.22
CA PHE A 103 -0.78 -3.13 12.09
C PHE A 103 -0.31 -1.83 11.43
N PRO A 104 0.64 -1.91 10.47
CA PRO A 104 1.07 -0.75 9.72
C PRO A 104 -0.06 -0.25 8.83
N ILE A 105 -0.38 1.03 8.93
CA ILE A 105 -1.25 1.80 8.05
C ILE A 105 -0.44 3.00 7.57
N LEU A 106 0.67 2.69 6.91
CA LEU A 106 1.64 3.64 6.40
C LEU A 106 1.65 3.54 4.89
N HIS A 107 1.43 4.65 4.21
CA HIS A 107 1.36 4.68 2.75
C HIS A 107 2.60 5.34 2.14
N GLY A 108 3.04 4.83 0.99
CA GLY A 108 4.18 5.33 0.25
C GLY A 108 5.55 4.91 0.81
N PRO A 109 6.62 5.64 0.47
CA PRO A 109 7.99 5.33 0.89
C PRO A 109 8.15 5.18 2.39
N MET A 110 9.05 4.29 2.83
CA MET A 110 9.31 3.86 4.21
C MET A 110 8.14 3.09 4.85
N GLY A 111 6.93 3.14 4.29
CA GLY A 111 5.76 2.41 4.79
C GLY A 111 5.47 1.13 4.01
N GLU A 112 5.53 1.19 2.68
CA GLU A 112 5.15 0.09 1.77
C GLU A 112 6.34 -0.55 1.04
N ASP A 113 7.56 -0.05 1.23
CA ASP A 113 8.78 -0.42 0.52
C ASP A 113 9.63 -1.51 1.19
N GLY A 114 9.15 -2.10 2.29
CA GLY A 114 9.89 -3.09 3.06
C GLY A 114 10.69 -2.54 4.24
N THR A 115 10.85 -1.21 4.35
CA THR A 115 11.67 -0.58 5.40
C THR A 115 11.08 -0.80 6.79
N VAL A 116 9.81 -0.44 7.00
CA VAL A 116 9.13 -0.65 8.27
C VAL A 116 8.94 -2.15 8.55
N GLN A 117 8.68 -2.95 7.51
CA GLN A 117 8.57 -4.40 7.61
C GLN A 117 9.89 -5.04 8.07
N GLY A 118 11.01 -4.52 7.58
CA GLY A 118 12.36 -4.93 8.01
C GLY A 118 12.62 -4.63 9.48
N LEU A 119 12.27 -3.45 9.96
CA LEU A 119 12.36 -3.08 11.38
C LEU A 119 11.53 -4.03 12.25
N LEU A 120 10.27 -4.26 11.90
CA LEU A 120 9.37 -5.15 12.63
C LEU A 120 9.88 -6.60 12.64
N LYS A 121 10.44 -7.06 11.50
CA LYS A 121 11.02 -8.39 11.38
C LYS A 121 12.26 -8.55 12.27
N LEU A 122 13.17 -7.57 12.31
CA LEU A 122 14.32 -7.56 13.21
C LEU A 122 13.91 -7.51 14.68
N ALA A 123 12.84 -6.80 14.99
CA ALA A 123 12.28 -6.73 16.34
C ALA A 123 11.46 -7.97 16.74
N GLN A 124 11.38 -8.99 15.90
CA GLN A 124 10.59 -10.22 16.12
C GLN A 124 9.11 -9.93 16.42
N ILE A 125 8.53 -8.98 15.68
CA ILE A 125 7.13 -8.55 15.82
C ILE A 125 6.33 -9.08 14.64
N PRO A 126 5.26 -9.87 14.85
CA PRO A 126 4.29 -10.16 13.80
C PRO A 126 3.71 -8.85 13.24
N PHE A 127 3.52 -8.75 11.92
CA PHE A 127 2.93 -7.55 11.33
C PHE A 127 1.97 -7.85 10.18
N VAL A 128 0.95 -7.03 10.05
CA VAL A 128 -0.06 -7.09 9.00
C VAL A 128 0.51 -6.58 7.68
N GLY A 129 0.08 -7.18 6.57
CA GLY A 129 0.49 -6.83 5.22
C GLY A 129 1.60 -7.72 4.66
N ALA A 130 2.13 -7.34 3.51
CA ALA A 130 3.17 -8.10 2.81
C ALA A 130 4.48 -8.15 3.62
N SER A 131 5.27 -9.21 3.40
CA SER A 131 6.62 -9.34 3.97
C SER A 131 7.58 -8.31 3.38
N VAL A 132 8.82 -8.25 3.88
CA VAL A 132 9.86 -7.33 3.38
C VAL A 132 9.99 -7.44 1.86
N LEU A 133 10.09 -8.66 1.34
CA LEU A 133 10.27 -8.88 -0.10
C LEU A 133 9.04 -8.43 -0.89
N GLY A 134 7.85 -8.86 -0.49
CA GLY A 134 6.61 -8.49 -1.19
C GLY A 134 6.35 -6.99 -1.18
N SER A 135 6.66 -6.30 -0.08
CA SER A 135 6.56 -4.85 0.02
C SER A 135 7.56 -4.15 -0.91
N ALA A 136 8.83 -4.52 -0.87
CA ALA A 136 9.87 -3.90 -1.70
C ALA A 136 9.61 -4.11 -3.21
N VAL A 137 9.29 -5.32 -3.60
CA VAL A 137 8.98 -5.67 -5.00
C VAL A 137 7.68 -5.02 -5.48
N GLY A 138 6.65 -4.97 -4.62
CA GLY A 138 5.37 -4.35 -4.95
C GLY A 138 5.47 -2.84 -5.12
N MET A 139 6.38 -2.18 -4.39
CA MET A 139 6.58 -0.73 -4.47
C MET A 139 7.32 -0.29 -5.73
N ASP A 140 8.39 -1.00 -6.11
CA ASP A 140 9.20 -0.67 -7.27
C ASP A 140 8.52 -1.12 -8.57
N LYS A 141 7.91 -0.17 -9.29
CA LYS A 141 7.13 -0.45 -10.50
C LYS A 141 7.93 -1.09 -11.63
N ASP A 142 9.23 -0.83 -11.73
CA ASP A 142 10.10 -1.47 -12.71
C ASP A 142 10.34 -2.95 -12.38
N VAL A 143 10.78 -3.22 -11.14
CA VAL A 143 11.01 -4.61 -10.68
C VAL A 143 9.72 -5.41 -10.72
N MET A 144 8.63 -4.85 -10.22
CA MET A 144 7.29 -5.45 -10.25
C MET A 144 6.89 -5.85 -11.68
N LYS A 145 6.96 -4.91 -12.64
CA LYS A 145 6.55 -5.17 -14.04
C LYS A 145 7.46 -6.18 -14.73
N ARG A 146 8.76 -6.19 -14.45
CA ARG A 146 9.68 -7.21 -14.98
C ARG A 146 9.31 -8.60 -14.47
N LEU A 147 9.03 -8.77 -13.18
CA LEU A 147 8.63 -10.05 -12.60
C LEU A 147 7.27 -10.53 -13.13
N LEU A 148 6.30 -9.63 -13.26
CA LEU A 148 5.01 -9.94 -13.85
C LEU A 148 5.16 -10.42 -15.31
N ARG A 149 5.96 -9.72 -16.11
CA ARG A 149 6.24 -10.06 -17.50
C ARG A 149 6.94 -11.42 -17.63
N ASP A 150 7.93 -11.71 -16.78
CA ASP A 150 8.62 -12.99 -16.73
C ASP A 150 7.66 -14.16 -16.43
N ALA A 151 6.68 -13.90 -15.56
CA ALA A 151 5.61 -14.85 -15.23
C ALA A 151 4.46 -14.94 -16.28
N GLY A 152 4.60 -14.25 -17.42
CA GLY A 152 3.58 -14.23 -18.46
C GLY A 152 2.30 -13.47 -18.08
N ILE A 153 2.40 -12.51 -17.16
CA ILE A 153 1.30 -11.62 -16.78
C ILE A 153 1.41 -10.34 -17.61
N PRO A 154 0.36 -9.96 -18.36
CA PRO A 154 0.40 -8.78 -19.21
C PRO A 154 0.53 -7.48 -18.40
N VAL A 155 1.45 -6.61 -18.81
CA VAL A 155 1.65 -5.26 -18.28
C VAL A 155 1.80 -4.26 -19.44
N ALA A 156 1.56 -2.99 -19.20
CA ALA A 156 1.81 -1.93 -20.17
C ALA A 156 3.29 -1.89 -20.58
N LYS A 157 3.58 -1.49 -21.83
CA LYS A 157 4.95 -1.28 -22.28
C LYS A 157 5.59 -0.12 -21.53
N PHE A 158 6.85 -0.25 -21.18
CA PHE A 158 7.56 0.79 -20.44
C PHE A 158 9.06 0.80 -20.72
N LEU A 159 9.68 1.94 -20.42
CA LEU A 159 11.11 2.15 -20.30
C LEU A 159 11.40 2.51 -18.86
N ALA A 160 12.39 1.88 -18.26
CA ALA A 160 12.94 2.31 -16.96
C ALA A 160 14.18 3.13 -17.21
N LEU A 161 14.32 4.26 -16.52
CA LEU A 161 15.45 5.19 -16.61
C LEU A 161 15.99 5.42 -15.20
N GLU A 162 17.31 5.32 -15.06
CA GLU A 162 18.03 5.70 -13.84
C GLU A 162 18.55 7.15 -13.97
N ALA A 163 18.73 7.83 -12.86
CA ALA A 163 19.12 9.26 -12.88
C ALA A 163 20.47 9.54 -13.58
N ASP A 164 21.38 8.57 -13.56
CA ASP A 164 22.71 8.69 -14.15
C ASP A 164 22.78 8.13 -15.60
N ASP A 165 21.69 7.57 -16.11
CA ASP A 165 21.62 7.03 -17.46
C ASP A 165 21.34 8.12 -18.51
N PRO A 166 21.78 7.94 -19.76
CA PRO A 166 21.35 8.79 -20.87
C PRO A 166 19.81 8.75 -21.04
N ILE A 167 19.20 9.93 -21.00
CA ILE A 167 17.75 10.04 -21.23
C ILE A 167 17.49 9.87 -22.73
N PRO A 168 16.62 8.91 -23.15
CA PRO A 168 16.28 8.70 -24.55
C PRO A 168 15.65 9.98 -25.17
N GLU A 169 15.92 10.20 -26.45
CA GLU A 169 15.25 11.25 -27.18
C GLU A 169 13.73 10.98 -27.28
N PHE A 170 12.93 12.04 -27.27
CA PHE A 170 11.47 11.91 -27.30
C PHE A 170 10.97 11.14 -28.53
N SER A 171 11.64 11.27 -29.68
CA SER A 171 11.32 10.50 -30.89
C SER A 171 11.49 9.00 -30.70
N GLU A 172 12.51 8.56 -29.98
CA GLU A 172 12.70 7.14 -29.65
C GLU A 172 11.61 6.65 -28.71
N VAL A 173 11.24 7.43 -27.71
CA VAL A 173 10.14 7.11 -26.80
C VAL A 173 8.83 6.97 -27.58
N GLN A 174 8.53 7.91 -28.47
CA GLN A 174 7.34 7.88 -29.31
C GLN A 174 7.31 6.64 -30.23
N GLU A 175 8.42 6.27 -30.83
CA GLU A 175 8.52 5.07 -31.68
C GLU A 175 8.25 3.78 -30.89
N ARG A 176 8.75 3.68 -29.67
CA ARG A 176 8.66 2.46 -28.85
C ARG A 176 7.32 2.30 -28.12
N LEU A 177 6.75 3.41 -27.63
CA LEU A 177 5.60 3.39 -26.73
C LEU A 177 4.32 4.01 -27.34
N GLY A 178 4.45 4.78 -28.42
CA GLY A 178 3.36 5.60 -28.94
C GLY A 178 3.13 6.87 -28.09
N LEU A 179 2.01 7.58 -28.35
CA LEU A 179 1.60 8.76 -27.59
C LEU A 179 0.11 8.68 -27.25
N PRO A 180 -0.32 9.28 -26.12
CA PRO A 180 0.51 9.89 -25.08
C PRO A 180 1.30 8.85 -24.29
N VAL A 181 2.32 9.29 -23.53
CA VAL A 181 3.00 8.46 -22.52
C VAL A 181 2.79 9.05 -21.13
N PHE A 182 3.00 8.22 -20.11
CA PHE A 182 3.10 8.64 -18.72
C PHE A 182 4.54 8.56 -18.25
N VAL A 183 5.03 9.61 -17.61
CA VAL A 183 6.29 9.62 -16.89
C VAL A 183 5.99 9.60 -15.41
N LYS A 184 6.59 8.67 -14.66
CA LYS A 184 6.30 8.47 -13.24
C LYS A 184 7.52 7.95 -12.46
N PRO A 185 7.68 8.34 -11.17
CA PRO A 185 8.67 7.71 -10.28
C PRO A 185 8.39 6.22 -10.10
N ALA A 186 9.44 5.41 -9.92
CA ALA A 186 9.30 3.97 -9.74
C ALA A 186 8.73 3.61 -8.36
N ASN A 187 9.13 4.35 -7.31
CA ASN A 187 8.85 4.03 -5.91
C ASN A 187 7.92 5.05 -5.21
N MET A 188 6.99 5.64 -5.97
CA MET A 188 6.01 6.58 -5.41
C MET A 188 4.59 6.09 -5.62
N GLY A 189 3.72 6.37 -4.63
CA GLY A 189 2.29 6.10 -4.67
C GLY A 189 1.45 7.33 -5.07
N SER A 190 0.12 7.17 -5.07
CA SER A 190 -0.86 8.27 -5.14
C SER A 190 -0.69 9.27 -6.27
N SER A 191 -0.14 8.84 -7.40
CA SER A 191 0.12 9.70 -8.58
C SER A 191 1.09 10.87 -8.32
N VAL A 192 1.91 10.82 -7.27
CA VAL A 192 2.93 11.84 -6.98
C VAL A 192 4.02 11.79 -8.06
N GLY A 193 4.32 12.93 -8.66
CA GLY A 193 5.33 13.05 -9.71
C GLY A 193 4.96 12.41 -11.05
N VAL A 194 3.68 12.06 -11.26
CA VAL A 194 3.18 11.48 -12.51
C VAL A 194 2.74 12.56 -13.48
N SER A 195 3.18 12.47 -14.74
CA SER A 195 2.83 13.40 -15.80
C SER A 195 2.39 12.67 -17.07
N LYS A 196 1.32 13.12 -17.69
CA LYS A 196 0.89 12.74 -19.05
C LYS A 196 1.64 13.62 -20.05
N VAL A 197 2.22 13.02 -21.07
CA VAL A 197 3.14 13.67 -22.03
C VAL A 197 2.68 13.42 -23.46
N LEU A 198 2.59 14.49 -24.23
CA LEU A 198 2.23 14.51 -25.66
C LEU A 198 3.33 15.11 -26.53
N THR A 199 4.21 15.96 -25.95
CA THR A 199 5.21 16.74 -26.68
C THR A 199 6.61 16.59 -26.09
N ALA A 200 7.64 16.88 -26.89
CA ALA A 200 9.03 16.85 -26.42
C ALA A 200 9.34 17.86 -25.31
N GLY A 201 8.60 18.97 -25.25
CA GLY A 201 8.72 19.95 -24.16
C GLY A 201 8.24 19.38 -22.85
N GLU A 202 7.00 18.87 -22.85
CA GLU A 202 6.39 18.20 -21.69
C GLU A 202 7.22 16.99 -21.22
N TYR A 203 7.83 16.25 -22.16
CA TYR A 203 8.67 15.09 -21.81
C TYR A 203 9.85 15.49 -20.92
N ARG A 204 10.60 16.55 -21.29
CA ARG A 204 11.74 17.02 -20.51
C ARG A 204 11.33 17.50 -19.13
N GLU A 205 10.22 18.23 -19.03
CA GLU A 205 9.67 18.71 -17.76
C GLU A 205 9.20 17.53 -16.87
N ALA A 206 8.51 16.58 -17.45
CA ALA A 206 8.00 15.39 -16.76
C ALA A 206 9.14 14.51 -16.22
N VAL A 207 10.20 14.29 -17.01
CA VAL A 207 11.38 13.54 -16.57
C VAL A 207 12.09 14.26 -15.42
N ALA A 208 12.30 15.59 -15.53
CA ALA A 208 12.89 16.36 -14.44
C ALA A 208 12.04 16.33 -13.17
N LEU A 209 10.72 16.44 -13.30
CA LEU A 209 9.78 16.35 -12.18
C LEU A 209 9.86 14.96 -11.51
N ALA A 210 9.77 13.87 -12.29
CA ALA A 210 9.80 12.52 -11.75
C ALA A 210 11.13 12.21 -11.03
N PHE A 211 12.26 12.62 -11.57
CA PHE A 211 13.58 12.50 -10.91
C PHE A 211 13.73 13.38 -9.66
N SER A 212 12.88 14.37 -9.45
CA SER A 212 12.88 15.10 -8.17
C SER A 212 12.29 14.29 -7.00
N PHE A 213 11.59 13.19 -7.30
CA PHE A 213 10.97 12.31 -6.32
C PHE A 213 11.65 10.95 -6.18
N ASP A 214 12.39 10.48 -7.20
CA ASP A 214 13.01 9.16 -7.21
C ASP A 214 14.27 9.15 -8.10
N VAL A 215 15.20 8.28 -7.80
CA VAL A 215 16.40 8.04 -8.62
C VAL A 215 16.12 7.16 -9.83
N LYS A 216 14.97 6.51 -9.88
CA LYS A 216 14.48 5.67 -10.97
C LYS A 216 13.07 6.07 -11.38
N ILE A 217 12.85 6.22 -12.67
CA ILE A 217 11.55 6.58 -13.24
C ILE A 217 11.12 5.60 -14.33
N LEU A 218 9.82 5.57 -14.62
CA LEU A 218 9.26 4.85 -15.76
C LEU A 218 8.67 5.84 -16.76
N VAL A 219 8.91 5.57 -18.05
CA VAL A 219 8.12 6.11 -19.15
C VAL A 219 7.24 4.97 -19.68
N GLU A 220 5.93 5.12 -19.63
CA GLU A 220 4.97 4.05 -19.87
C GLU A 220 3.96 4.44 -20.93
N GLU A 221 3.57 3.50 -21.81
CA GLU A 221 2.51 3.71 -22.78
C GLU A 221 1.19 4.09 -22.08
N PHE A 222 0.42 4.96 -22.70
CA PHE A 222 -0.96 5.20 -22.29
C PHE A 222 -1.83 3.99 -22.61
N VAL A 223 -2.49 3.46 -21.60
CA VAL A 223 -3.45 2.37 -21.79
C VAL A 223 -4.86 2.95 -21.81
N LEU A 224 -5.47 2.96 -23.00
CA LEU A 224 -6.90 3.26 -23.11
C LEU A 224 -7.69 2.05 -22.59
N GLY A 225 -8.45 2.24 -21.51
CA GLY A 225 -9.22 1.17 -20.89
C GLY A 225 -9.99 1.61 -19.66
N ARG A 226 -10.74 0.67 -19.09
CA ARG A 226 -11.43 0.82 -17.81
C ARG A 226 -10.46 0.48 -16.68
N GLU A 227 -10.47 1.26 -15.62
CA GLU A 227 -9.64 1.01 -14.43
C GLU A 227 -10.38 0.09 -13.48
N LEU A 228 -9.84 -1.10 -13.28
CA LEU A 228 -10.40 -2.13 -12.41
C LEU A 228 -9.50 -2.38 -11.20
N GLU A 229 -10.09 -2.66 -10.06
CA GLU A 229 -9.38 -3.04 -8.85
C GLU A 229 -9.91 -4.35 -8.28
N CYS A 230 -9.00 -5.22 -7.83
CA CYS A 230 -9.33 -6.48 -7.17
C CYS A 230 -8.51 -6.65 -5.90
N ALA A 231 -9.19 -6.88 -4.78
CA ALA A 231 -8.54 -7.09 -3.49
C ALA A 231 -8.17 -8.58 -3.31
N VAL A 232 -6.98 -8.81 -2.73
CA VAL A 232 -6.47 -10.14 -2.38
C VAL A 232 -6.23 -10.20 -0.89
N LEU A 233 -6.60 -11.30 -0.23
CA LEU A 233 -6.48 -11.53 1.22
C LEU A 233 -6.01 -12.95 1.49
N GLY A 234 -4.92 -13.11 2.19
CA GLY A 234 -4.41 -14.41 2.66
C GLY A 234 -2.91 -14.58 2.49
N ASN A 235 -2.40 -15.70 3.00
CA ASN A 235 -1.01 -16.09 2.89
C ASN A 235 -0.86 -17.17 1.79
N ARG A 236 -0.86 -18.45 2.18
CA ARG A 236 -0.60 -19.58 1.28
C ARG A 236 -1.75 -19.84 0.29
N GLN A 237 -2.99 -19.64 0.72
CA GLN A 237 -4.20 -19.82 -0.06
C GLN A 237 -5.01 -18.52 -0.07
N PRO A 238 -4.52 -17.48 -0.76
CA PRO A 238 -5.21 -16.21 -0.78
C PRO A 238 -6.53 -16.30 -1.55
N ALA A 239 -7.52 -15.57 -1.05
CA ALA A 239 -8.80 -15.34 -1.69
C ALA A 239 -8.80 -14.00 -2.43
N VAL A 240 -9.69 -13.86 -3.40
CA VAL A 240 -9.93 -12.62 -4.15
C VAL A 240 -11.35 -12.11 -3.89
N SER A 241 -11.51 -10.81 -3.92
CA SER A 241 -12.79 -10.13 -3.79
C SER A 241 -13.60 -10.11 -5.09
N VAL A 242 -14.78 -9.53 -5.05
CA VAL A 242 -15.43 -8.99 -6.26
C VAL A 242 -14.51 -7.94 -6.91
N VAL A 243 -14.71 -7.67 -8.20
CA VAL A 243 -13.97 -6.63 -8.94
C VAL A 243 -14.70 -5.30 -8.80
N GLY A 244 -13.99 -4.23 -8.54
CA GLY A 244 -14.49 -2.86 -8.58
C GLY A 244 -13.96 -2.11 -9.79
N GLU A 245 -14.64 -1.05 -10.18
CA GLU A 245 -14.24 -0.12 -11.22
C GLU A 245 -14.11 1.29 -10.63
N ILE A 246 -13.05 1.99 -11.00
CA ILE A 246 -12.88 3.41 -10.77
C ILE A 246 -13.20 4.13 -12.07
N ARG A 247 -14.17 5.04 -12.01
CA ARG A 247 -14.48 5.97 -13.12
C ARG A 247 -14.07 7.37 -12.72
N PRO A 248 -12.88 7.83 -13.17
CA PRO A 248 -12.46 9.19 -12.90
C PRO A 248 -13.46 10.19 -13.46
N SER A 249 -13.76 11.25 -12.70
CA SER A 249 -14.60 12.37 -13.16
C SER A 249 -13.82 13.33 -14.06
N HIS A 250 -12.48 13.20 -14.09
CA HIS A 250 -11.55 14.02 -14.86
C HIS A 250 -10.69 13.14 -15.77
N GLU A 251 -10.05 13.70 -16.79
CA GLU A 251 -9.18 12.98 -17.73
C GLU A 251 -8.01 12.22 -17.06
N PHE A 252 -7.62 12.62 -15.84
CA PHE A 252 -6.56 12.00 -15.08
C PHE A 252 -6.93 11.92 -13.59
N TYR A 253 -6.80 10.73 -13.00
CA TYR A 253 -7.06 10.48 -11.58
C TYR A 253 -5.85 10.90 -10.73
N SER A 254 -5.72 12.22 -10.53
CA SER A 254 -4.64 12.85 -9.77
C SER A 254 -4.74 12.58 -8.27
N TYR A 255 -3.69 12.94 -7.52
CA TYR A 255 -3.70 12.92 -6.05
C TYR A 255 -4.88 13.70 -5.46
N GLU A 256 -5.17 14.88 -6.02
CA GLU A 256 -6.27 15.73 -5.60
C GLU A 256 -7.62 15.05 -5.81
N ALA A 257 -7.82 14.41 -6.97
CA ALA A 257 -9.03 13.65 -7.29
C ALA A 257 -9.20 12.40 -6.40
N LYS A 258 -8.10 11.83 -5.89
CA LYS A 258 -8.13 10.63 -5.02
C LYS A 258 -8.51 10.95 -3.57
N TYR A 259 -8.09 12.10 -3.05
CA TYR A 259 -8.11 12.33 -1.60
C TYR A 259 -8.74 13.65 -1.16
N LEU A 260 -8.84 14.63 -2.05
CA LEU A 260 -9.33 15.98 -1.72
C LEU A 260 -10.70 16.28 -2.36
N ASP A 261 -11.03 15.65 -3.49
CA ASP A 261 -12.31 15.83 -4.18
C ASP A 261 -13.24 14.64 -3.89
N GLU A 262 -14.31 14.87 -3.13
CA GLU A 262 -15.32 13.85 -2.84
C GLU A 262 -16.04 13.34 -4.11
N ASN A 263 -15.99 14.10 -5.22
CA ASN A 263 -16.56 13.77 -6.52
C ASN A 263 -15.50 13.42 -7.56
N GLY A 264 -14.24 13.24 -7.17
CA GLY A 264 -13.09 13.00 -8.07
C GLY A 264 -13.17 11.68 -8.84
N ALA A 265 -13.92 10.69 -8.34
CA ALA A 265 -14.21 9.45 -9.04
C ALA A 265 -15.49 8.78 -8.53
N VAL A 266 -16.14 8.04 -9.40
CA VAL A 266 -17.26 7.15 -9.06
C VAL A 266 -16.73 5.73 -8.87
N LEU A 267 -16.98 5.13 -7.71
CA LEU A 267 -16.67 3.73 -7.43
C LEU A 267 -17.87 2.86 -7.78
N GLU A 268 -17.72 1.95 -8.72
CA GLU A 268 -18.74 0.97 -9.08
C GLU A 268 -18.33 -0.42 -8.55
N ILE A 269 -19.04 -0.92 -7.54
CA ILE A 269 -18.76 -2.20 -6.88
C ILE A 269 -20.06 -3.02 -6.76
N PRO A 270 -20.16 -4.20 -7.38
CA PRO A 270 -19.18 -4.78 -8.32
C PRO A 270 -19.14 -4.02 -9.66
N ALA A 271 -17.98 -4.11 -10.34
CA ALA A 271 -17.82 -3.56 -11.69
C ALA A 271 -18.80 -4.20 -12.68
N LYS A 272 -19.36 -3.41 -13.59
CA LYS A 272 -20.24 -3.91 -14.67
C LYS A 272 -19.42 -4.47 -15.84
N ILE A 273 -18.84 -5.65 -15.64
CA ILE A 273 -18.11 -6.44 -16.61
C ILE A 273 -18.74 -7.83 -16.72
N SER A 274 -18.43 -8.59 -17.77
CA SER A 274 -18.91 -9.96 -17.92
C SER A 274 -18.30 -10.89 -16.87
N GLU A 275 -18.95 -12.02 -16.60
CA GLU A 275 -18.44 -13.04 -15.69
C GLU A 275 -17.05 -13.56 -16.13
N ALA A 276 -16.87 -13.77 -17.43
CA ALA A 276 -15.59 -14.19 -18.01
C ALA A 276 -14.47 -13.16 -17.81
N GLU A 277 -14.77 -11.85 -17.90
CA GLU A 277 -13.82 -10.80 -17.58
C GLU A 277 -13.53 -10.75 -16.08
N THR A 278 -14.55 -10.87 -15.24
CA THR A 278 -14.40 -10.94 -13.78
C THR A 278 -13.44 -12.06 -13.37
N GLN A 279 -13.64 -13.27 -13.89
CA GLN A 279 -12.77 -14.41 -13.59
C GLN A 279 -11.33 -14.19 -14.05
N ARG A 280 -11.12 -13.59 -15.24
CA ARG A 280 -9.77 -13.26 -15.74
C ARG A 280 -9.08 -12.19 -14.88
N VAL A 281 -9.81 -11.15 -14.45
CA VAL A 281 -9.28 -10.12 -13.54
C VAL A 281 -8.86 -10.76 -12.21
N GLN A 282 -9.72 -11.58 -11.63
CA GLN A 282 -9.46 -12.28 -10.37
C GLN A 282 -8.27 -13.23 -10.47
N ASP A 283 -8.14 -13.98 -11.57
CA ASP A 283 -6.97 -14.85 -11.82
C ASP A 283 -5.68 -14.04 -11.93
N LEU A 284 -5.69 -12.96 -12.70
CA LEU A 284 -4.52 -12.09 -12.83
C LEU A 284 -4.14 -11.42 -11.49
N ALA A 285 -5.11 -10.97 -10.71
CA ALA A 285 -4.86 -10.41 -9.38
C ALA A 285 -4.21 -11.44 -8.45
N LEU A 286 -4.75 -12.66 -8.43
CA LEU A 286 -4.22 -13.75 -7.60
C LEU A 286 -2.81 -14.20 -8.03
N ARG A 287 -2.57 -14.31 -9.33
CA ARG A 287 -1.25 -14.64 -9.87
C ARG A 287 -0.23 -13.55 -9.60
N SER A 288 -0.59 -12.28 -9.80
CA SER A 288 0.27 -11.13 -9.50
C SER A 288 0.69 -11.11 -8.03
N PHE A 289 -0.27 -11.27 -7.13
CA PHE A 289 -0.03 -11.33 -5.70
C PHE A 289 0.99 -12.42 -5.31
N ARG A 290 0.89 -13.60 -5.93
CA ARG A 290 1.82 -14.73 -5.69
C ARG A 290 3.20 -14.50 -6.30
N VAL A 291 3.25 -14.03 -7.55
CA VAL A 291 4.51 -13.76 -8.26
C VAL A 291 5.34 -12.69 -7.55
N LEU A 292 4.68 -11.69 -7.00
CA LEU A 292 5.31 -10.60 -6.25
C LEU A 292 5.59 -10.94 -4.78
N ALA A 293 5.47 -12.22 -4.40
CA ALA A 293 5.69 -12.70 -3.04
C ALA A 293 4.89 -11.94 -1.97
N CYS A 294 3.71 -11.45 -2.31
CA CYS A 294 2.83 -10.78 -1.36
C CYS A 294 2.14 -11.77 -0.44
N GLU A 295 1.86 -11.34 0.77
CA GLU A 295 1.15 -12.08 1.82
C GLU A 295 0.24 -11.12 2.59
N GLY A 296 -0.73 -11.67 3.30
CA GLY A 296 -1.68 -10.91 4.12
C GLY A 296 -2.71 -10.18 3.28
N MET A 297 -2.33 -9.08 2.65
CA MET A 297 -3.24 -8.26 1.84
C MET A 297 -2.54 -7.64 0.63
N GLY A 298 -3.33 -7.28 -0.37
CA GLY A 298 -2.92 -6.46 -1.50
C GLY A 298 -4.12 -6.06 -2.35
N ARG A 299 -4.05 -4.91 -3.03
CA ARG A 299 -5.00 -4.51 -4.06
C ARG A 299 -4.26 -4.46 -5.39
N VAL A 300 -4.74 -5.22 -6.34
CA VAL A 300 -4.19 -5.22 -7.70
C VAL A 300 -5.05 -4.31 -8.56
N ASP A 301 -4.41 -3.36 -9.20
CA ASP A 301 -5.01 -2.38 -10.08
C ASP A 301 -4.72 -2.79 -11.54
N LEU A 302 -5.77 -2.83 -12.38
CA LEU A 302 -5.70 -3.38 -13.72
C LEU A 302 -6.42 -2.47 -14.72
N PHE A 303 -6.01 -2.55 -15.99
CA PHE A 303 -6.72 -1.94 -17.09
C PHE A 303 -7.42 -3.01 -17.94
N LEU A 304 -8.72 -2.81 -18.22
CA LEU A 304 -9.47 -3.59 -19.21
C LEU A 304 -9.59 -2.76 -20.49
N ARG A 305 -8.88 -3.17 -21.54
CA ARG A 305 -8.88 -2.52 -22.85
C ARG A 305 -10.18 -2.83 -23.64
N PRO A 306 -10.56 -2.00 -24.64
CA PRO A 306 -11.74 -2.24 -25.48
C PRO A 306 -11.69 -3.56 -26.28
N ASP A 307 -10.49 -4.06 -26.58
CA ASP A 307 -10.27 -5.37 -27.25
C ASP A 307 -10.38 -6.56 -26.30
N GLY A 308 -10.69 -6.31 -25.03
CA GLY A 308 -10.81 -7.30 -23.98
C GLY A 308 -9.48 -7.76 -23.37
N GLN A 309 -8.34 -7.17 -23.75
CA GLN A 309 -7.06 -7.43 -23.09
C GLN A 309 -7.06 -6.82 -21.70
N ILE A 310 -6.52 -7.55 -20.71
CA ILE A 310 -6.37 -7.06 -19.33
C ILE A 310 -4.88 -6.93 -19.06
N LEU A 311 -4.46 -5.75 -18.57
CA LEU A 311 -3.10 -5.44 -18.18
C LEU A 311 -3.05 -5.13 -16.68
N VAL A 312 -2.07 -5.69 -15.99
CA VAL A 312 -1.80 -5.32 -14.59
C VAL A 312 -1.02 -4.00 -14.58
N ASN A 313 -1.53 -3.02 -13.83
CA ASN A 313 -0.88 -1.74 -13.65
C ASN A 313 0.09 -1.78 -12.46
N GLU A 314 -0.44 -2.04 -11.26
CA GLU A 314 0.35 -2.08 -10.02
C GLU A 314 -0.30 -2.96 -8.95
N ILE A 315 0.43 -3.21 -7.87
CA ILE A 315 -0.08 -3.79 -6.63
C ILE A 315 0.18 -2.84 -5.46
N ASN A 316 -0.84 -2.63 -4.63
CA ASN A 316 -0.75 -1.84 -3.40
C ASN A 316 -0.72 -2.81 -2.22
N THR A 317 0.41 -2.88 -1.51
CA THR A 317 0.64 -3.87 -0.43
C THR A 317 0.09 -3.42 0.92
N ILE A 318 -0.15 -2.13 1.11
CA ILE A 318 -0.91 -1.55 2.23
C ILE A 318 -1.97 -0.60 1.64
N PRO A 319 -3.04 -1.14 1.04
CA PRO A 319 -4.07 -0.30 0.43
C PRO A 319 -4.76 0.57 1.48
N GLY A 320 -5.32 1.70 1.04
CA GLY A 320 -6.05 2.60 1.93
C GLY A 320 -7.17 1.91 2.72
N PHE A 321 -7.34 2.30 3.97
CA PHE A 321 -8.31 1.76 4.92
C PHE A 321 -9.30 2.80 5.44
N THR A 322 -9.59 3.83 4.63
CA THR A 322 -10.69 4.76 4.95
C THR A 322 -12.05 4.15 4.58
N LYS A 323 -13.15 4.73 5.08
CA LYS A 323 -14.51 4.27 4.75
C LYS A 323 -14.84 4.34 3.26
N ILE A 324 -14.16 5.20 2.51
CA ILE A 324 -14.31 5.34 1.06
C ILE A 324 -13.30 4.53 0.27
N SER A 325 -12.29 3.95 0.91
CA SER A 325 -11.24 3.18 0.24
C SER A 325 -11.78 1.91 -0.40
N MET A 326 -11.30 1.62 -1.60
CA MET A 326 -11.77 0.49 -2.42
C MET A 326 -11.51 -0.86 -1.74
N TYR A 327 -10.34 -1.09 -1.13
CA TYR A 327 -9.98 -2.39 -0.55
C TYR A 327 -11.01 -2.91 0.47
N PRO A 328 -11.38 -2.17 1.53
CA PRO A 328 -12.40 -2.65 2.47
C PRO A 328 -13.79 -2.75 1.83
N LYS A 329 -14.15 -1.86 0.89
CA LYS A 329 -15.45 -1.92 0.19
C LYS A 329 -15.56 -3.17 -0.69
N LEU A 330 -14.50 -3.56 -1.38
CA LEU A 330 -14.47 -4.80 -2.17
C LEU A 330 -14.73 -6.02 -1.29
N TRP A 331 -14.12 -6.06 -0.10
CA TRP A 331 -14.34 -7.16 0.85
C TRP A 331 -15.74 -7.12 1.47
N GLU A 332 -16.26 -5.95 1.78
CA GLU A 332 -17.62 -5.79 2.28
C GLU A 332 -18.65 -6.31 1.26
N CYS A 333 -18.51 -5.94 -0.02
CA CYS A 333 -19.31 -6.48 -1.11
C CYS A 333 -19.09 -7.99 -1.34
N SER A 334 -17.97 -8.53 -0.91
CA SER A 334 -17.66 -9.98 -0.93
C SER A 334 -18.14 -10.72 0.34
N GLY A 335 -18.87 -10.05 1.24
CA GLY A 335 -19.43 -10.64 2.45
C GLY A 335 -18.51 -10.65 3.67
N VAL A 336 -17.38 -9.92 3.64
CA VAL A 336 -16.46 -9.79 4.78
C VAL A 336 -16.59 -8.39 5.36
N SER A 337 -17.14 -8.27 6.57
CA SER A 337 -17.30 -6.98 7.23
C SER A 337 -15.96 -6.33 7.55
N TYR A 338 -15.95 -5.01 7.71
CA TYR A 338 -14.71 -4.25 7.97
C TYR A 338 -13.99 -4.73 9.25
N SER A 339 -14.75 -5.01 10.34
CA SER A 339 -14.18 -5.54 11.59
C SER A 339 -13.63 -6.96 11.42
N GLU A 340 -14.31 -7.81 10.65
CA GLU A 340 -13.86 -9.16 10.33
C GLU A 340 -12.61 -9.13 9.44
N LEU A 341 -12.51 -8.20 8.50
CA LEU A 341 -11.32 -8.01 7.67
C LEU A 341 -10.08 -7.71 8.54
N ILE A 342 -10.21 -6.80 9.51
CA ILE A 342 -9.15 -6.50 10.47
C ILE A 342 -8.76 -7.75 11.28
N ASP A 343 -9.74 -8.51 11.76
CA ASP A 343 -9.54 -9.73 12.54
C ASP A 343 -8.77 -10.80 11.73
N ARG A 344 -9.16 -10.99 10.46
CA ARG A 344 -8.49 -11.91 9.52
C ARG A 344 -7.04 -11.46 9.24
N LEU A 345 -6.81 -10.17 9.00
CA LEU A 345 -5.47 -9.62 8.74
C LEU A 345 -4.52 -9.81 9.92
N ILE A 346 -4.99 -9.56 11.14
CA ILE A 346 -4.21 -9.82 12.36
C ILE A 346 -3.90 -11.32 12.48
N GLY A 347 -4.90 -12.18 12.23
CA GLY A 347 -4.71 -13.63 12.24
C GLY A 347 -3.66 -14.11 11.24
N LEU A 348 -3.68 -13.57 10.00
CA LEU A 348 -2.70 -13.87 8.96
C LEU A 348 -1.28 -13.43 9.34
N ALA A 349 -1.13 -12.27 9.97
CA ALA A 349 0.16 -11.80 10.47
C ALA A 349 0.76 -12.75 11.51
N MET A 350 -0.04 -13.18 12.47
CA MET A 350 0.37 -14.11 13.50
C MET A 350 0.67 -15.52 12.92
N GLU A 351 -0.15 -16.01 11.98
CA GLU A 351 0.08 -17.28 11.28
C GLU A 351 1.44 -17.30 10.56
N ARG A 352 1.74 -16.22 9.79
CA ARG A 352 3.02 -16.09 9.09
C ARG A 352 4.19 -16.11 10.06
N PHE A 353 4.12 -15.31 11.10
CA PHE A 353 5.17 -15.23 12.12
C PHE A 353 5.43 -16.56 12.79
N GLU A 354 4.39 -17.28 13.23
CA GLU A 354 4.53 -18.59 13.85
C GLU A 354 5.12 -19.65 12.91
N LYS A 355 4.85 -19.54 11.61
CA LYS A 355 5.45 -20.39 10.59
C LYS A 355 6.95 -20.09 10.42
N GLU A 356 7.31 -18.81 10.31
CA GLU A 356 8.72 -18.38 10.16
C GLU A 356 9.54 -18.75 11.40
N LYS A 357 8.99 -18.58 12.61
CA LYS A 357 9.64 -18.91 13.88
C LYS A 357 10.04 -20.38 14.02
N ARG A 358 9.39 -21.29 13.28
CA ARG A 358 9.74 -22.74 13.29
C ARG A 358 10.95 -23.06 12.42
N LEU A 359 11.43 -22.14 11.62
CA LEU A 359 12.59 -22.35 10.76
C LEU A 359 13.87 -22.37 11.60
N LYS A 360 14.77 -23.31 11.27
CA LYS A 360 16.09 -23.38 11.94
C LYS A 360 16.96 -22.22 11.46
N THR A 361 17.55 -21.49 12.38
CA THR A 361 18.52 -20.42 12.13
C THR A 361 19.96 -20.83 12.41
N ARG A 362 20.16 -22.03 12.98
CA ARG A 362 21.47 -22.61 13.29
C ARG A 362 21.51 -24.07 12.84
N TYR A 363 22.70 -24.54 12.46
CA TYR A 363 23.01 -25.93 12.18
C TYR A 363 23.14 -26.74 13.47
#